data_c3ea08c1e87274969d6e446de78ac322
#
_entry.id   c3ea08c1e87274969d6e446de78ac322
#
_cell.length_a   1.000
_cell.length_b   1.000
_cell.length_c   1.000
_cell.angle_alpha   90.00
_cell.angle_beta   90.00
_cell.angle_gamma   90.00
#
_symmetry.space_group_name_H-M   'P 1'
#
loop_
_entity.id
_entity.type
_entity.pdbx_description
1 polymer ?
#
loop_
_entity_poly.entity_id
_entity_poly.type
_entity_poly.pdbx_seq_one_letter_code
_entity_poly.pdbx_strand_id
1 'polypeptide(L)'
;MEKTVIDLTAGDKLNERIYTKLGVAIQDMLLGLSLAGFDVPVSIKGTNKQLAAFYGAINGEKRYMDAYNQYGLNDPHTFKNKHTLDRAIRQFENETGIRWPFKN
;
A
#
# COMPACT_ATOMS: atom_id res chain seq x y z
N MET A 1 7.04 23.09 -0.08
CA MET A 1 7.34 21.75 0.46
C MET A 1 7.63 20.80 -0.69
N GLU A 2 8.78 20.18 -0.69
CA GLU A 2 9.15 19.28 -1.76
C GLU A 2 8.38 17.98 -1.66
N LYS A 3 7.85 17.53 -2.80
CA LYS A 3 7.23 16.21 -2.86
C LYS A 3 8.31 15.15 -3.02
N THR A 4 8.20 14.09 -2.24
CA THR A 4 9.01 12.91 -2.44
C THR A 4 8.46 12.13 -3.62
N VAL A 5 9.31 11.80 -4.58
CA VAL A 5 8.93 10.95 -5.72
C VAL A 5 9.40 9.53 -5.44
N ILE A 6 8.46 8.60 -5.50
CA ILE A 6 8.75 7.18 -5.35
C ILE A 6 8.56 6.52 -6.71
N ASP A 7 9.65 6.02 -7.27
CA ASP A 7 9.66 5.42 -8.61
C ASP A 7 9.53 3.90 -8.49
N LEU A 8 8.35 3.39 -8.81
CA LEU A 8 8.08 1.96 -8.75
C LEU A 8 8.86 1.17 -9.80
N THR A 9 9.38 1.84 -10.84
CA THR A 9 10.19 1.16 -11.86
C THR A 9 11.60 0.84 -11.37
N ALA A 10 12.02 1.41 -10.24
CA ALA A 10 13.34 1.14 -9.66
C ALA A 10 13.48 -0.28 -9.13
N GLY A 11 12.36 -0.92 -8.77
CA GLY A 11 12.37 -2.30 -8.28
C GLY A 11 13.22 -2.46 -7.03
N ASP A 12 14.04 -3.52 -7.01
CA ASP A 12 14.93 -3.83 -5.89
C ASP A 12 16.09 -2.83 -5.72
N LYS A 13 16.27 -1.92 -6.67
CA LYS A 13 17.28 -0.86 -6.59
C LYS A 13 16.84 0.30 -5.72
N LEU A 14 15.60 0.26 -5.22
CA LEU A 14 15.09 1.27 -4.31
C LEU A 14 15.91 1.24 -3.02
N ASN A 15 16.56 2.36 -2.66
CA ASN A 15 17.40 2.39 -1.47
C ASN A 15 16.54 2.43 -0.19
N GLU A 16 17.14 2.13 0.97
CA GLU A 16 16.43 2.05 2.24
C GLU A 16 15.72 3.34 2.61
N ARG A 17 16.33 4.48 2.32
CA ARG A 17 15.75 5.79 2.62
C ARG A 17 14.44 5.99 1.87
N ILE A 18 14.43 5.69 0.57
CA ILE A 18 13.22 5.80 -0.25
C ILE A 18 12.22 4.73 0.15
N TYR A 19 12.68 3.53 0.47
CA TYR A 19 11.82 2.45 0.93
C TYR A 19 11.10 2.82 2.24
N THR A 20 11.82 3.45 3.18
CA THR A 20 11.23 3.95 4.43
C THR A 20 10.16 5.02 4.13
N LYS A 21 10.45 5.93 3.20
CA LYS A 21 9.48 6.95 2.77
C LYS A 21 8.25 6.32 2.11
N LEU A 22 8.43 5.23 1.38
CA LEU A 22 7.29 4.49 0.81
C LEU A 22 6.36 3.99 1.91
N GLY A 23 6.93 3.40 2.97
CA GLY A 23 6.13 2.93 4.11
C GLY A 23 5.36 4.06 4.78
N VAL A 24 6.01 5.20 5.02
CA VAL A 24 5.35 6.39 5.59
C VAL A 24 4.26 6.91 4.66
N ALA A 25 4.52 6.96 3.35
CA ALA A 25 3.54 7.42 2.38
C ALA A 25 2.30 6.53 2.37
N ILE A 26 2.49 5.21 2.44
CA ILE A 26 1.36 4.27 2.48
C ILE A 26 0.52 4.50 3.74
N GLN A 27 1.16 4.67 4.91
CA GLN A 27 0.43 4.99 6.15
C GLN A 27 -0.36 6.28 6.00
N ASP A 28 0.25 7.32 5.45
CA ASP A 28 -0.43 8.60 5.24
C ASP A 28 -1.60 8.46 4.28
N MET A 29 -1.45 7.68 3.23
CA MET A 29 -2.54 7.41 2.29
C MET A 29 -3.69 6.66 2.95
N LEU A 30 -3.38 5.71 3.83
CA LEU A 30 -4.40 4.97 4.56
C LEU A 30 -5.17 5.89 5.50
N LEU A 31 -4.48 6.79 6.19
CA LEU A 31 -5.11 7.80 7.02
C LEU A 31 -5.94 8.78 6.18
N GLY A 32 -5.42 9.18 5.02
CA GLY A 32 -6.13 10.07 4.10
C GLY A 32 -7.38 9.44 3.52
N LEU A 33 -7.37 8.13 3.28
CA LEU A 33 -8.55 7.41 2.84
C LEU A 33 -9.60 7.33 3.95
N SER A 34 -9.17 7.40 5.20
CA SER A 34 -10.06 7.39 6.37
C SER A 34 -10.54 8.78 6.74
N LEU A 35 -9.70 9.82 6.48
CA LEU A 35 -9.97 11.21 6.82
C LEU A 35 -10.03 12.02 5.53
N ALA A 36 -11.23 12.38 5.11
CA ALA A 36 -11.44 13.13 3.86
C ALA A 36 -10.64 14.44 3.86
N GLY A 37 -9.98 14.72 2.76
CA GLY A 37 -9.23 15.96 2.59
C GLY A 37 -7.79 15.94 3.08
N PHE A 38 -7.31 14.81 3.56
CA PHE A 38 -5.90 14.70 3.94
C PHE A 38 -5.02 14.65 2.70
N ASP A 39 -4.04 15.52 2.63
CA ASP A 39 -3.14 15.63 1.48
C ASP A 39 -1.80 14.96 1.80
N VAL A 40 -1.36 14.07 0.93
CA VAL A 40 -0.11 13.33 1.11
C VAL A 40 0.94 13.93 0.18
N PRO A 41 2.05 14.48 0.72
CA PRO A 41 3.07 15.14 -0.09
C PRO A 41 4.03 14.13 -0.77
N VAL A 42 3.46 13.18 -1.50
CA VAL A 42 4.21 12.13 -2.18
C VAL A 42 3.66 11.95 -3.59
N SER A 43 4.57 11.75 -4.53
CA SER A 43 4.22 11.42 -5.91
C SER A 43 4.69 9.99 -6.20
N ILE A 44 3.80 9.17 -6.70
CA ILE A 44 4.12 7.78 -7.06
C ILE A 44 4.21 7.68 -8.58
N LYS A 45 5.34 7.18 -9.06
CA LYS A 45 5.61 7.05 -10.49
C LYS A 45 5.79 5.58 -10.86
N GLY A 46 5.23 5.16 -11.97
CA GLY A 46 5.37 3.80 -12.45
C GLY A 46 4.54 3.55 -13.71
N THR A 47 4.59 2.34 -14.20
CA THR A 47 3.73 1.93 -15.32
C THR A 47 2.28 1.83 -14.85
N ASN A 48 1.34 1.79 -15.80
CA ASN A 48 -0.07 1.64 -15.48
C ASN A 48 -0.32 0.38 -14.64
N LYS A 49 0.33 -0.73 -14.98
CA LYS A 49 0.21 -1.99 -14.23
C LYS A 49 0.75 -1.86 -12.81
N GLN A 50 1.90 -1.19 -12.66
CA GLN A 50 2.53 -0.99 -11.35
C GLN A 50 1.65 -0.10 -10.47
N LEU A 51 1.13 1.00 -11.02
CA LEU A 51 0.25 1.90 -10.28
C LEU A 51 -1.05 1.19 -9.88
N ALA A 52 -1.65 0.42 -10.79
CA ALA A 52 -2.86 -0.33 -10.49
C ALA A 52 -2.60 -1.34 -9.36
N ALA A 53 -1.47 -2.05 -9.40
CA ALA A 53 -1.10 -3.00 -8.35
C ALA A 53 -0.85 -2.30 -7.02
N PHE A 54 -0.21 -1.13 -7.04
CA PHE A 54 0.06 -0.34 -5.85
C PHE A 54 -1.24 0.12 -5.18
N TYR A 55 -2.15 0.72 -5.94
CA TYR A 55 -3.42 1.18 -5.40
C TYR A 55 -4.33 0.02 -5.00
N GLY A 56 -4.23 -1.11 -5.70
CA GLY A 56 -4.95 -2.33 -5.31
C GLY A 56 -4.52 -2.82 -3.94
N ALA A 57 -3.22 -2.79 -3.64
CA ALA A 57 -2.71 -3.18 -2.33
C ALA A 57 -3.14 -2.19 -1.25
N ILE A 58 -3.13 -0.89 -1.52
CA ILE A 58 -3.62 0.12 -0.57
C ILE A 58 -5.09 -0.08 -0.26
N ASN A 59 -5.92 -0.31 -1.28
CA ASN A 59 -7.33 -0.58 -1.08
C ASN A 59 -7.56 -1.85 -0.26
N GLY A 60 -6.72 -2.88 -0.49
CA GLY A 60 -6.77 -4.11 0.28
C GLY A 60 -6.44 -3.88 1.75
N GLU A 61 -5.41 -3.07 2.03
CA GLU A 61 -5.06 -2.70 3.41
C GLU A 61 -6.22 -2.00 4.10
N LYS A 62 -6.85 -1.04 3.43
CA LYS A 62 -7.97 -0.30 4.00
C LYS A 62 -9.14 -1.23 4.30
N ARG A 63 -9.49 -2.09 3.38
CA ARG A 63 -10.59 -3.05 3.58
C ARG A 63 -10.30 -4.02 4.71
N TYR A 64 -9.06 -4.46 4.84
CA TYR A 64 -8.64 -5.32 5.93
C TYR A 64 -8.75 -4.59 7.28
N MET A 65 -8.28 -3.34 7.34
CA MET A 65 -8.39 -2.51 8.55
C MET A 65 -9.85 -2.31 8.95
N ASP A 66 -10.71 -2.00 7.99
CA ASP A 66 -12.14 -1.78 8.24
C ASP A 66 -12.80 -3.07 8.75
N ALA A 67 -12.49 -4.21 8.15
CA ALA A 67 -13.02 -5.50 8.59
C ALA A 67 -12.54 -5.86 9.99
N TYR A 68 -11.25 -5.65 10.27
CA TYR A 68 -10.68 -5.87 11.58
C TYR A 68 -11.39 -5.03 12.66
N ASN A 69 -11.59 -3.74 12.36
CA ASN A 69 -12.23 -2.83 13.30
C ASN A 69 -13.72 -3.16 13.52
N GLN A 70 -14.39 -3.66 12.49
CA GLN A 70 -15.82 -3.96 12.57
C GLN A 70 -16.12 -5.34 13.12
N TYR A 71 -15.34 -6.36 12.75
CA TYR A 71 -15.63 -7.76 13.04
C TYR A 71 -14.64 -8.42 13.99
N GLY A 72 -13.45 -7.85 14.15
CA GLY A 72 -12.39 -8.47 14.94
C GLY A 72 -11.52 -9.44 14.15
N LEU A 73 -10.42 -9.88 14.77
CA LEU A 73 -9.39 -10.68 14.10
C LEU A 73 -9.88 -12.07 13.68
N ASN A 74 -10.75 -12.68 14.47
CA ASN A 74 -11.15 -14.08 14.26
C ASN A 74 -12.43 -14.23 13.43
N ASP A 75 -12.93 -13.16 12.85
CA ASP A 75 -14.15 -13.19 12.05
C ASP A 75 -13.86 -13.62 10.61
N PRO A 76 -14.76 -14.44 9.98
CA PRO A 76 -14.56 -14.84 8.57
C PRO A 76 -14.44 -13.67 7.59
N HIS A 77 -15.13 -12.54 7.84
CA HIS A 77 -15.00 -11.36 6.99
C HIS A 77 -13.58 -10.81 7.02
N THR A 78 -12.96 -10.79 8.20
CA THR A 78 -11.58 -10.33 8.35
C THR A 78 -10.61 -11.26 7.63
N PHE A 79 -10.78 -12.57 7.76
CA PHE A 79 -9.93 -13.54 7.05
C PHE A 79 -10.05 -13.40 5.53
N LYS A 80 -11.27 -13.23 5.03
CA LYS A 80 -11.50 -13.05 3.60
C LYS A 80 -10.80 -11.81 3.07
N ASN A 81 -10.88 -10.70 3.81
CA ASN A 81 -10.23 -9.46 3.40
C ASN A 81 -8.70 -9.58 3.50
N LYS A 82 -8.18 -10.29 4.48
CA LYS A 82 -6.74 -10.55 4.57
C LYS A 82 -6.25 -11.36 3.38
N HIS A 83 -7.01 -12.36 2.96
CA HIS A 83 -6.66 -13.20 1.81
C HIS A 83 -6.61 -12.39 0.52
N THR A 84 -7.58 -11.51 0.34
CA THR A 84 -7.61 -10.58 -0.80
C THR A 84 -6.43 -9.62 -0.76
N LEU A 85 -6.10 -9.10 0.43
CA LEU A 85 -4.94 -8.24 0.63
C LEU A 85 -3.64 -8.96 0.27
N ASP A 86 -3.46 -10.19 0.74
CA ASP A 86 -2.25 -10.97 0.46
C ASP A 86 -2.04 -11.18 -1.03
N ARG A 87 -3.12 -11.40 -1.78
CA ARG A 87 -3.05 -11.51 -3.24
C ARG A 87 -2.66 -10.18 -3.89
N ALA A 88 -3.23 -9.08 -3.41
CA ALA A 88 -2.92 -7.75 -3.94
C ALA A 88 -1.46 -7.38 -3.66
N ILE A 89 -0.93 -7.74 -2.48
CA ILE A 89 0.48 -7.54 -2.13
C ILE A 89 1.38 -8.34 -3.07
N ARG A 90 1.06 -9.60 -3.33
CA ARG A 90 1.85 -10.42 -4.26
C ARG A 90 1.84 -9.85 -5.67
N GLN A 91 0.70 -9.34 -6.11
CA GLN A 91 0.60 -8.70 -7.42
C GLN A 91 1.51 -7.47 -7.48
N PHE A 92 1.51 -6.64 -6.44
CA PHE A 92 2.39 -5.49 -6.36
C PHE A 92 3.86 -5.91 -6.40
N GLU A 93 4.25 -6.90 -5.61
CA GLU A 93 5.63 -7.37 -5.56
C GLU A 93 6.07 -7.97 -6.90
N ASN A 94 5.18 -8.68 -7.58
CA ASN A 94 5.49 -9.24 -8.90
C ASN A 94 5.63 -8.16 -9.97
N GLU A 95 4.79 -7.14 -9.94
CA GLU A 95 4.82 -6.08 -10.94
C GLU A 95 5.97 -5.09 -10.74
N THR A 96 6.38 -4.86 -9.50
CA THR A 96 7.39 -3.83 -9.19
C THR A 96 8.74 -4.39 -8.79
N GLY A 97 8.81 -5.61 -8.24
CA GLY A 97 10.01 -6.13 -7.59
C GLY A 97 10.28 -5.52 -6.23
N ILE A 98 9.36 -4.69 -5.72
CA ILE A 98 9.49 -4.02 -4.42
C ILE A 98 8.70 -4.82 -3.39
N ARG A 99 9.33 -5.10 -2.24
CA ARG A 99 8.65 -5.79 -1.14
C ARG A 99 7.66 -4.83 -0.46
N TRP A 100 6.44 -5.32 -0.21
CA TRP A 100 5.43 -4.52 0.49
C TRP A 100 5.86 -4.26 1.94
N PRO A 101 5.86 -2.98 2.41
CA PRO A 101 6.42 -2.63 3.72
C PRO A 101 5.68 -3.22 4.91
N PHE A 102 4.42 -3.56 4.76
CA PHE A 102 3.57 -4.04 5.86
C PHE A 102 3.28 -5.53 5.77
N LYS A 103 4.08 -6.25 5.03
CA LYS A 103 3.92 -7.70 4.91
C LYS A 103 4.36 -8.40 6.20
N ASN A 104 3.49 -9.21 6.72
CA ASN A 104 3.78 -10.05 7.88
C ASN A 104 4.35 -11.40 7.45
#